data_8c771b9702566e5e2be7b2b1d3ae63c7
#
_entry.id   8c771b9702566e5e2be7b2b1d3ae63c7
#
_cell.length_a   1.000
_cell.length_b   1.000
_cell.length_c   1.000
_cell.angle_alpha   90.00
_cell.angle_beta   90.00
_cell.angle_gamma   90.00
#
_symmetry.space_group_name_H-M   'P 1'
#
loop_
_entity.id
_entity.type
_entity.pdbx_description
1 polymer ?
#
loop_
_entity_poly.entity_id
_entity_poly.type
_entity_poly.pdbx_seq_one_letter_code
_entity_poly.pdbx_strand_id
1 'polypeptide(L)'
;IENCTFLDGESPLKESKNLDIRKSMFQWKYPLWYCKHVSVTDSTLFEMARAGIWYTDDLKMKNITYVAPKGIRRCHHVALENIVFTDATETLWNCDNVSIHGMSAKGDYFAMGSSNMEIEGLTLDGNYSFDGCKNVTIRNSHLLSKDAFWNCENITVYDSFVSGEYFGWNAKNVTLINCTIESEQGFCYMENLVMKDCKLLNTNLAFEYSTVDVEINSNIDSVKNPIHGRIIADHINEIIFDNDE
;
A
#
# COMPACT_ATOMS: atom_id res chain seq x y z
N ILE A 1 19.38 -23.90 0.64
CA ILE A 1 20.33 -23.04 1.38
C ILE A 1 19.81 -22.89 2.78
N GLU A 2 20.61 -23.22 3.78
CA GLU A 2 20.20 -23.12 5.18
C GLU A 2 21.36 -22.66 6.06
N ASN A 3 21.07 -21.80 7.04
CA ASN A 3 22.02 -21.27 8.01
C ASN A 3 23.26 -20.59 7.37
N CYS A 4 23.03 -19.86 6.27
CA CYS A 4 24.10 -19.19 5.52
C CYS A 4 24.13 -17.69 5.76
N THR A 5 25.32 -17.12 5.68
CA THR A 5 25.50 -15.66 5.67
C THR A 5 26.20 -15.25 4.35
N PHE A 6 25.51 -14.39 3.58
CA PHE A 6 26.06 -13.78 2.38
C PHE A 6 26.66 -12.41 2.75
N LEU A 7 27.98 -12.30 2.76
CA LEU A 7 28.70 -11.10 3.21
C LEU A 7 28.86 -10.06 2.08
N ASP A 8 30.01 -9.97 1.45
CA ASP A 8 30.44 -8.87 0.57
C ASP A 8 30.29 -9.14 -0.95
N GLY A 9 29.51 -10.11 -1.35
CA GLY A 9 29.35 -10.46 -2.76
C GLY A 9 28.11 -9.81 -3.38
N GLU A 10 28.25 -9.06 -4.46
CA GLU A 10 27.11 -8.58 -5.24
C GLU A 10 26.44 -9.73 -5.98
N SER A 11 25.10 -9.72 -5.97
CA SER A 11 24.27 -10.67 -6.75
C SER A 11 24.58 -12.15 -6.54
N PRO A 12 24.71 -12.63 -5.29
CA PRO A 12 25.18 -13.99 -5.03
C PRO A 12 24.29 -15.09 -5.60
N LEU A 13 22.99 -14.82 -5.77
CA LEU A 13 22.01 -15.79 -6.25
C LEU A 13 21.28 -15.33 -7.53
N LYS A 14 21.89 -14.39 -8.27
CA LYS A 14 21.29 -13.87 -9.50
C LYS A 14 20.98 -14.99 -10.50
N GLU A 15 19.83 -14.88 -11.18
CA GLU A 15 19.36 -15.82 -12.22
C GLU A 15 19.17 -17.28 -11.73
N SER A 16 19.10 -17.48 -10.43
CA SER A 16 18.87 -18.81 -9.83
C SER A 16 17.40 -19.24 -9.92
N LYS A 17 17.18 -20.54 -9.86
CA LYS A 17 15.82 -21.14 -9.90
C LYS A 17 15.66 -22.19 -8.81
N ASN A 18 14.39 -22.36 -8.38
CA ASN A 18 14.01 -23.36 -7.38
C ASN A 18 14.82 -23.23 -6.08
N LEU A 19 14.88 -22.02 -5.55
CA LEU A 19 15.60 -21.72 -4.30
C LEU A 19 14.68 -21.93 -3.09
N ASP A 20 15.16 -22.67 -2.13
CA ASP A 20 14.62 -22.74 -0.77
C ASP A 20 15.70 -22.26 0.20
N ILE A 21 15.49 -21.09 0.80
CA ILE A 21 16.43 -20.37 1.64
C ILE A 21 15.83 -20.28 3.05
N ARG A 22 16.55 -20.74 4.06
CA ARG A 22 16.08 -20.74 5.43
C ARG A 22 17.14 -20.26 6.40
N LYS A 23 16.72 -19.53 7.44
CA LYS A 23 17.58 -19.07 8.56
C LYS A 23 18.89 -18.45 8.07
N SER A 24 18.80 -17.64 7.03
CA SER A 24 19.96 -17.08 6.34
C SER A 24 19.98 -15.57 6.40
N MET A 25 21.14 -14.98 6.21
CA MET A 25 21.38 -13.55 6.30
C MET A 25 22.02 -13.03 5.03
N PHE A 26 21.48 -11.92 4.52
CA PHE A 26 22.01 -11.20 3.37
C PHE A 26 22.53 -9.84 3.82
N GLN A 27 23.79 -9.58 3.66
CA GLN A 27 24.45 -8.34 4.09
C GLN A 27 24.86 -7.43 2.95
N TRP A 28 24.72 -7.84 1.68
CA TRP A 28 25.16 -7.06 0.54
C TRP A 28 24.17 -7.05 -0.61
N LYS A 29 24.42 -6.17 -1.60
CA LYS A 29 23.50 -5.74 -2.67
C LYS A 29 23.02 -6.86 -3.60
N TYR A 30 21.79 -6.70 -4.07
CA TYR A 30 21.17 -7.43 -5.19
C TYR A 30 21.10 -8.95 -5.00
N PRO A 31 20.76 -9.47 -3.81
CA PRO A 31 20.87 -10.89 -3.54
C PRO A 31 20.06 -11.80 -4.47
N LEU A 32 18.85 -11.39 -4.88
CA LEU A 32 17.90 -12.22 -5.61
C LEU A 32 17.34 -11.49 -6.84
N TRP A 33 18.18 -11.34 -7.85
CA TRP A 33 17.81 -10.70 -9.11
C TRP A 33 17.55 -11.72 -10.22
N TYR A 34 16.45 -11.54 -10.97
CA TYR A 34 16.04 -12.40 -12.09
C TYR A 34 15.88 -13.87 -11.72
N CYS A 35 15.43 -14.13 -10.47
CA CYS A 35 15.23 -15.49 -9.99
C CYS A 35 13.82 -16.02 -10.33
N LYS A 36 13.63 -17.35 -10.19
CA LYS A 36 12.32 -18.00 -10.34
C LYS A 36 12.11 -19.06 -9.28
N HIS A 37 10.87 -19.14 -8.78
CA HIS A 37 10.47 -20.10 -7.76
C HIS A 37 11.35 -20.04 -6.52
N VAL A 38 11.26 -18.91 -5.79
CA VAL A 38 12.08 -18.61 -4.62
C VAL A 38 11.23 -18.65 -3.35
N SER A 39 11.68 -19.41 -2.36
CA SER A 39 11.15 -19.40 -1.00
C SER A 39 12.22 -18.92 -0.03
N VAL A 40 11.91 -17.92 0.80
CA VAL A 40 12.80 -17.41 1.85
C VAL A 40 12.05 -17.43 3.18
N THR A 41 12.60 -18.13 4.17
CA THR A 41 11.96 -18.28 5.50
C THR A 41 12.92 -17.96 6.63
N ASP A 42 12.40 -17.35 7.71
CA ASP A 42 13.14 -17.11 8.97
C ASP A 42 14.51 -16.44 8.73
N SER A 43 14.54 -15.44 7.85
CA SER A 43 15.79 -14.86 7.34
C SER A 43 15.81 -13.33 7.46
N THR A 44 16.99 -12.74 7.35
CA THR A 44 17.18 -11.30 7.46
C THR A 44 17.92 -10.74 6.26
N LEU A 45 17.38 -9.66 5.69
CA LEU A 45 18.06 -8.84 4.68
C LEU A 45 18.48 -7.53 5.35
N PHE A 46 19.78 -7.32 5.54
CA PHE A 46 20.32 -6.18 6.25
C PHE A 46 20.38 -4.91 5.38
N GLU A 47 20.79 -3.82 5.96
CA GLU A 47 20.82 -2.47 5.39
C GLU A 47 21.47 -2.37 4.01
N MET A 48 22.58 -3.08 3.80
CA MET A 48 23.28 -3.09 2.53
C MET A 48 22.77 -4.13 1.52
N ALA A 49 21.79 -4.96 1.90
CA ALA A 49 21.10 -5.83 0.95
C ALA A 49 20.04 -5.06 0.12
N ARG A 50 20.30 -3.79 -0.15
CA ARG A 50 19.43 -2.88 -0.89
C ARG A 50 19.22 -3.31 -2.33
N ALA A 51 18.10 -2.89 -2.90
CA ALA A 51 17.65 -3.35 -4.21
C ALA A 51 17.65 -4.89 -4.29
N GLY A 52 17.14 -5.52 -3.23
CA GLY A 52 17.43 -6.91 -2.91
C GLY A 52 16.80 -7.91 -3.84
N ILE A 53 15.51 -7.77 -4.14
CA ILE A 53 14.74 -8.76 -4.88
C ILE A 53 14.04 -8.09 -6.06
N TRP A 54 14.67 -8.14 -7.23
CA TRP A 54 14.16 -7.51 -8.43
C TRP A 54 13.99 -8.51 -9.59
N TYR A 55 12.91 -8.36 -10.34
CA TYR A 55 12.58 -9.20 -11.51
C TYR A 55 12.52 -10.69 -11.15
N THR A 56 11.98 -11.01 -9.98
CA THR A 56 11.87 -12.39 -9.48
C THR A 56 10.42 -12.85 -9.58
N ASP A 57 10.21 -14.02 -10.16
CA ASP A 57 8.90 -14.64 -10.34
C ASP A 57 8.67 -15.75 -9.30
N ASP A 58 7.42 -15.89 -8.84
CA ASP A 58 7.01 -16.87 -7.83
C ASP A 58 7.86 -16.76 -6.54
N LEU A 59 7.79 -15.59 -5.92
CA LEU A 59 8.47 -15.27 -4.66
C LEU A 59 7.58 -15.55 -3.46
N LYS A 60 8.05 -16.35 -2.52
CA LYS A 60 7.41 -16.56 -1.22
C LYS A 60 8.36 -16.17 -0.09
N MET A 61 7.90 -15.31 0.79
CA MET A 61 8.70 -14.89 1.96
C MET A 61 7.87 -15.04 3.24
N LYS A 62 8.46 -15.62 4.27
CA LYS A 62 7.80 -15.81 5.57
C LYS A 62 8.74 -15.56 6.72
N ASN A 63 8.27 -14.85 7.75
CA ASN A 63 9.04 -14.49 8.95
C ASN A 63 10.34 -13.77 8.58
N ILE A 64 10.25 -12.67 7.87
CA ILE A 64 11.43 -11.94 7.37
C ILE A 64 11.56 -10.60 8.06
N THR A 65 12.77 -10.27 8.47
CA THR A 65 13.17 -8.89 8.78
C THR A 65 13.92 -8.33 7.58
N TYR A 66 13.38 -7.28 6.99
CA TYR A 66 13.95 -6.63 5.82
C TYR A 66 14.33 -5.18 6.17
N VAL A 67 15.62 -4.90 6.29
CA VAL A 67 16.13 -3.60 6.74
C VAL A 67 16.37 -2.64 5.57
N ALA A 68 16.79 -3.17 4.43
CA ALA A 68 17.21 -2.36 3.29
C ALA A 68 16.04 -1.72 2.52
N PRO A 69 16.19 -0.49 2.00
CA PRO A 69 15.24 0.13 1.07
C PRO A 69 15.25 -0.52 -0.32
N LYS A 70 14.25 -0.17 -1.13
CA LYS A 70 14.10 -0.63 -2.53
C LYS A 70 14.05 -2.15 -2.62
N GLY A 71 13.32 -2.75 -1.71
CA GLY A 71 13.38 -4.18 -1.43
C GLY A 71 12.92 -5.06 -2.60
N ILE A 72 11.64 -5.04 -2.93
CA ILE A 72 11.01 -5.91 -3.93
C ILE A 72 10.52 -5.04 -5.08
N ARG A 73 10.94 -5.33 -6.31
CA ARG A 73 10.51 -4.56 -7.48
C ARG A 73 10.34 -5.42 -8.74
N ARG A 74 9.31 -5.13 -9.52
CA ARG A 74 9.02 -5.79 -10.80
C ARG A 74 9.03 -7.32 -10.66
N CYS A 75 8.41 -7.78 -9.56
CA CYS A 75 8.25 -9.19 -9.25
C CYS A 75 6.81 -9.61 -9.54
N HIS A 76 6.62 -10.87 -9.92
CA HIS A 76 5.30 -11.43 -10.18
C HIS A 76 5.02 -12.63 -9.27
N HIS A 77 3.74 -12.81 -8.88
CA HIS A 77 3.31 -13.87 -7.97
C HIS A 77 4.09 -13.84 -6.64
N VAL A 78 3.88 -12.76 -5.89
CA VAL A 78 4.60 -12.50 -4.62
C VAL A 78 3.69 -12.83 -3.44
N ALA A 79 4.13 -13.70 -2.57
CA ALA A 79 3.44 -14.02 -1.31
C ALA A 79 4.31 -13.66 -0.10
N LEU A 80 3.80 -12.78 0.75
CA LEU A 80 4.51 -12.23 1.92
C LEU A 80 3.71 -12.53 3.18
N GLU A 81 4.30 -13.25 4.11
CA GLU A 81 3.68 -13.62 5.38
C GLU A 81 4.59 -13.24 6.55
N ASN A 82 4.06 -12.45 7.48
CA ASN A 82 4.76 -12.02 8.68
C ASN A 82 6.11 -11.34 8.37
N ILE A 83 6.04 -10.18 7.71
CA ILE A 83 7.21 -9.43 7.24
C ILE A 83 7.35 -8.12 8.03
N VAL A 84 8.57 -7.80 8.41
CA VAL A 84 8.92 -6.49 8.98
C VAL A 84 9.89 -5.77 8.05
N PHE A 85 9.41 -4.71 7.42
CA PHE A 85 10.26 -3.75 6.69
C PHE A 85 10.56 -2.56 7.61
N THR A 86 11.78 -2.43 8.07
CA THR A 86 12.20 -1.25 8.85
C THR A 86 12.50 -0.03 7.98
N ASP A 87 12.85 -0.27 6.72
CA ASP A 87 12.91 0.73 5.66
C ASP A 87 12.24 0.17 4.39
N ALA A 88 10.97 0.49 4.23
CA ALA A 88 10.16 0.08 3.07
C ALA A 88 10.19 1.10 1.93
N THR A 89 11.05 2.11 2.01
CA THR A 89 11.15 3.16 0.99
C THR A 89 11.28 2.56 -0.41
N GLU A 90 10.37 2.95 -1.30
CA GLU A 90 10.31 2.47 -2.68
C GLU A 90 10.28 0.92 -2.81
N THR A 91 9.58 0.25 -1.92
CA THR A 91 9.43 -1.21 -1.91
C THR A 91 8.10 -1.65 -2.54
N LEU A 92 8.04 -2.85 -3.11
CA LEU A 92 6.91 -3.39 -3.88
C LEU A 92 6.52 -2.54 -5.10
N TRP A 93 7.49 -1.99 -5.82
CA TRP A 93 7.23 -1.20 -7.01
C TRP A 93 7.00 -2.04 -8.26
N ASN A 94 5.92 -1.73 -8.98
CA ASN A 94 5.55 -2.39 -10.23
C ASN A 94 5.54 -3.92 -10.11
N CYS A 95 5.02 -4.41 -8.98
CA CYS A 95 4.79 -5.84 -8.76
C CYS A 95 3.38 -6.23 -9.19
N ASP A 96 3.17 -7.49 -9.50
CA ASP A 96 1.87 -8.00 -9.93
C ASP A 96 1.53 -9.32 -9.23
N ASN A 97 0.25 -9.55 -8.96
CA ASN A 97 -0.24 -10.69 -8.20
C ASN A 97 0.46 -10.83 -6.83
N VAL A 98 0.17 -9.89 -5.93
CA VAL A 98 0.80 -9.79 -4.61
C VAL A 98 -0.19 -10.16 -3.52
N SER A 99 0.18 -11.08 -2.64
CA SER A 99 -0.54 -11.37 -1.40
C SER A 99 0.28 -11.01 -0.17
N ILE A 100 -0.33 -10.32 0.78
CA ILE A 100 0.31 -9.91 2.04
C ILE A 100 -0.57 -10.35 3.21
N HIS A 101 0.00 -11.11 4.15
CA HIS A 101 -0.63 -11.49 5.40
C HIS A 101 0.27 -11.14 6.59
N GLY A 102 -0.10 -10.08 7.32
CA GLY A 102 0.68 -9.59 8.45
C GLY A 102 2.00 -8.93 8.02
N MET A 103 2.00 -7.61 7.98
CA MET A 103 3.20 -6.84 7.63
C MET A 103 3.27 -5.56 8.46
N SER A 104 4.48 -5.22 8.91
CA SER A 104 4.81 -3.89 9.38
C SER A 104 5.82 -3.27 8.43
N ALA A 105 5.52 -2.08 7.92
CA ALA A 105 6.34 -1.39 6.93
C ALA A 105 6.47 0.10 7.28
N LYS A 106 7.68 0.64 7.18
CA LYS A 106 7.95 2.06 7.36
C LYS A 106 8.77 2.59 6.19
N GLY A 107 8.26 3.62 5.51
CA GLY A 107 8.96 4.25 4.39
C GLY A 107 8.02 4.72 3.28
N ASP A 108 8.45 5.74 2.55
CA ASP A 108 7.68 6.40 1.50
C ASP A 108 7.61 5.59 0.20
N TYR A 109 6.58 5.88 -0.61
CA TYR A 109 6.35 5.26 -1.92
C TYR A 109 6.19 3.73 -1.88
N PHE A 110 5.55 3.21 -0.84
CA PHE A 110 5.25 1.78 -0.75
C PHE A 110 4.23 1.34 -1.83
N ALA A 111 4.52 0.25 -2.52
CA ALA A 111 3.69 -0.45 -3.52
C ALA A 111 3.37 0.33 -4.81
N MET A 112 4.05 1.44 -5.09
CA MET A 112 3.80 2.29 -6.26
C MET A 112 3.73 1.50 -7.57
N GLY A 113 2.66 1.71 -8.34
CA GLY A 113 2.45 1.12 -9.66
C GLY A 113 2.19 -0.39 -9.68
N SER A 114 1.91 -1.00 -8.53
CA SER A 114 1.62 -2.44 -8.43
C SER A 114 0.17 -2.77 -8.69
N SER A 115 -0.11 -4.03 -9.02
CA SER A 115 -1.44 -4.47 -9.41
C SER A 115 -1.82 -5.85 -8.85
N ASN A 116 -3.15 -6.09 -8.79
CA ASN A 116 -3.71 -7.37 -8.37
C ASN A 116 -3.21 -7.78 -6.97
N MET A 117 -3.49 -6.92 -5.97
CA MET A 117 -2.99 -7.10 -4.62
C MET A 117 -4.11 -7.47 -3.65
N GLU A 118 -3.87 -8.48 -2.83
CA GLU A 118 -4.70 -8.85 -1.67
C GLU A 118 -3.87 -8.65 -0.40
N ILE A 119 -4.32 -7.76 0.48
CA ILE A 119 -3.56 -7.32 1.66
C ILE A 119 -4.41 -7.49 2.91
N GLU A 120 -3.88 -8.18 3.89
CA GLU A 120 -4.48 -8.35 5.21
C GLU A 120 -3.47 -8.09 6.33
N GLY A 121 -3.86 -7.24 7.29
CA GLY A 121 -3.05 -6.97 8.48
C GLY A 121 -1.78 -6.17 8.19
N LEU A 122 -1.87 -5.13 7.36
CA LEU A 122 -0.76 -4.21 7.09
C LEU A 122 -0.77 -3.05 8.09
N THR A 123 0.35 -2.81 8.75
CA THR A 123 0.65 -1.56 9.44
C THR A 123 1.70 -0.80 8.64
N LEU A 124 1.33 0.35 8.09
CA LEU A 124 2.19 1.17 7.24
C LEU A 124 2.35 2.58 7.81
N ASP A 125 3.57 3.06 7.86
CA ASP A 125 3.95 4.45 8.18
C ASP A 125 4.84 4.98 7.06
N GLY A 126 4.27 5.77 6.14
CA GLY A 126 5.01 6.33 5.00
C GLY A 126 4.10 6.97 3.96
N ASN A 127 4.56 8.05 3.35
CA ASN A 127 3.80 8.86 2.41
C ASN A 127 3.79 8.29 0.98
N TYR A 128 2.82 8.75 0.17
CA TYR A 128 2.65 8.37 -1.25
C TYR A 128 2.49 6.87 -1.47
N SER A 129 1.84 6.20 -0.51
CA SER A 129 1.62 4.76 -0.62
C SER A 129 0.57 4.42 -1.67
N PHE A 130 0.80 3.33 -2.40
CA PHE A 130 -0.08 2.79 -3.43
C PHE A 130 -0.31 3.69 -4.66
N ASP A 131 0.48 4.75 -4.88
CA ASP A 131 0.29 5.62 -6.05
C ASP A 131 0.30 4.82 -7.36
N GLY A 132 -0.74 5.02 -8.18
CA GLY A 132 -0.92 4.34 -9.46
C GLY A 132 -1.23 2.85 -9.40
N CYS A 133 -1.63 2.32 -8.23
CA CYS A 133 -2.00 0.91 -8.08
C CYS A 133 -3.34 0.58 -8.74
N LYS A 134 -3.50 -0.70 -9.13
CA LYS A 134 -4.75 -1.20 -9.72
C LYS A 134 -5.18 -2.54 -9.11
N ASN A 135 -6.51 -2.69 -8.94
CA ASN A 135 -7.10 -3.93 -8.44
C ASN A 135 -6.52 -4.33 -7.07
N VAL A 136 -6.71 -3.51 -6.06
CA VAL A 136 -6.17 -3.73 -4.71
C VAL A 136 -7.30 -3.92 -3.71
N THR A 137 -7.23 -4.99 -2.94
CA THR A 137 -8.09 -5.22 -1.78
C THR A 137 -7.26 -5.16 -0.50
N ILE A 138 -7.70 -4.36 0.48
CA ILE A 138 -7.04 -4.21 1.77
C ILE A 138 -8.03 -4.53 2.89
N ARG A 139 -7.61 -5.29 3.90
CA ARG A 139 -8.43 -5.65 5.07
C ARG A 139 -7.64 -5.52 6.36
N ASN A 140 -8.35 -5.18 7.45
CA ASN A 140 -7.80 -5.20 8.81
C ASN A 140 -6.45 -4.49 8.92
N SER A 141 -6.31 -3.30 8.32
CA SER A 141 -5.04 -2.61 8.15
C SER A 141 -5.03 -1.22 8.78
N HIS A 142 -3.84 -0.72 9.07
CA HIS A 142 -3.61 0.59 9.66
C HIS A 142 -2.58 1.34 8.82
N LEU A 143 -3.02 2.39 8.13
CA LEU A 143 -2.21 3.13 7.17
C LEU A 143 -2.05 4.58 7.64
N LEU A 144 -0.82 4.98 7.92
CA LEU A 144 -0.44 6.38 8.17
C LEU A 144 0.30 6.86 6.92
N SER A 145 -0.43 7.54 6.02
CA SER A 145 0.10 7.88 4.71
C SER A 145 -0.56 9.14 4.15
N LYS A 146 0.18 10.22 4.10
CA LYS A 146 -0.18 11.36 3.28
C LYS A 146 -0.14 10.96 1.80
N ASP A 147 -1.06 11.51 1.00
CA ASP A 147 -1.17 11.25 -0.43
C ASP A 147 -1.34 9.74 -0.78
N ALA A 148 -2.05 9.00 0.08
CA ALA A 148 -2.34 7.59 -0.16
C ALA A 148 -3.31 7.41 -1.34
N PHE A 149 -3.11 6.37 -2.15
CA PHE A 149 -3.97 5.94 -3.25
C PHE A 149 -4.14 6.96 -4.39
N TRP A 150 -3.17 7.82 -4.62
CA TRP A 150 -3.20 8.72 -5.77
C TRP A 150 -3.21 7.94 -7.09
N ASN A 151 -3.99 8.42 -8.06
CA ASN A 151 -4.07 7.82 -9.40
C ASN A 151 -4.44 6.34 -9.44
N CYS A 152 -5.04 5.81 -8.38
CA CYS A 152 -5.41 4.40 -8.28
C CYS A 152 -6.68 4.06 -9.05
N GLU A 153 -6.85 2.77 -9.34
CA GLU A 153 -8.05 2.25 -10.01
C GLU A 153 -8.48 0.91 -9.41
N ASN A 154 -9.79 0.77 -9.12
CA ASN A 154 -10.39 -0.44 -8.55
C ASN A 154 -9.80 -0.81 -7.19
N ILE A 155 -9.97 0.03 -6.20
CA ILE A 155 -9.49 -0.18 -4.82
C ILE A 155 -10.67 -0.52 -3.92
N THR A 156 -10.53 -1.53 -3.09
CA THR A 156 -11.49 -1.83 -2.03
C THR A 156 -10.78 -1.97 -0.69
N VAL A 157 -11.25 -1.23 0.32
CA VAL A 157 -10.68 -1.26 1.67
C VAL A 157 -11.78 -1.63 2.66
N TYR A 158 -11.51 -2.59 3.53
CA TYR A 158 -12.41 -3.06 4.58
C TYR A 158 -11.77 -2.94 5.96
N ASP A 159 -12.60 -2.66 6.96
CA ASP A 159 -12.26 -2.81 8.38
C ASP A 159 -10.90 -2.18 8.75
N SER A 160 -10.60 -1.00 8.20
CA SER A 160 -9.26 -0.41 8.27
C SER A 160 -9.30 1.03 8.76
N PHE A 161 -8.16 1.47 9.26
CA PHE A 161 -7.91 2.87 9.59
C PHE A 161 -6.90 3.46 8.60
N VAL A 162 -7.22 4.65 8.08
CA VAL A 162 -6.31 5.42 7.20
C VAL A 162 -6.23 6.85 7.69
N SER A 163 -5.02 7.35 7.92
CA SER A 163 -4.79 8.74 8.29
C SER A 163 -3.71 9.38 7.42
N GLY A 164 -4.01 10.55 6.89
CA GLY A 164 -3.11 11.37 6.10
C GLY A 164 -3.86 12.34 5.19
N GLU A 165 -3.25 13.47 4.85
CA GLU A 165 -3.80 14.46 3.93
C GLU A 165 -3.99 13.89 2.52
N TYR A 166 -4.94 14.42 1.76
CA TYR A 166 -5.16 14.20 0.32
C TYR A 166 -5.39 12.75 -0.09
N PHE A 167 -6.15 11.99 0.69
CA PHE A 167 -6.51 10.62 0.35
C PHE A 167 -7.17 10.53 -1.03
N GLY A 168 -6.68 9.63 -1.89
CA GLY A 168 -7.34 9.17 -3.10
C GLY A 168 -7.39 10.15 -4.26
N TRP A 169 -6.55 11.18 -4.29
CA TRP A 169 -6.51 12.16 -5.38
C TRP A 169 -6.47 11.51 -6.77
N ASN A 170 -7.43 11.90 -7.63
CA ASN A 170 -7.53 11.38 -9.00
C ASN A 170 -7.70 9.85 -9.11
N ALA A 171 -8.25 9.21 -8.08
CA ALA A 171 -8.50 7.77 -8.10
C ALA A 171 -9.89 7.44 -8.67
N LYS A 172 -10.05 6.19 -9.16
CA LYS A 172 -11.28 5.70 -9.78
C LYS A 172 -11.75 4.39 -9.16
N ASN A 173 -13.09 4.24 -9.04
CA ASN A 173 -13.71 3.02 -8.53
C ASN A 173 -13.14 2.62 -7.17
N VAL A 174 -13.25 3.49 -6.18
CA VAL A 174 -12.79 3.23 -4.81
C VAL A 174 -13.98 2.90 -3.93
N THR A 175 -13.91 1.80 -3.21
CA THR A 175 -14.93 1.35 -2.26
C THR A 175 -14.31 1.20 -0.87
N LEU A 176 -14.90 1.88 0.12
CA LEU A 176 -14.48 1.83 1.52
C LEU A 176 -15.64 1.28 2.35
N ILE A 177 -15.42 0.23 3.13
CA ILE A 177 -16.45 -0.43 3.94
C ILE A 177 -15.96 -0.58 5.37
N ASN A 178 -16.75 -0.08 6.33
CA ASN A 178 -16.42 -0.12 7.76
C ASN A 178 -15.02 0.43 8.07
N CYS A 179 -14.66 1.55 7.42
CA CYS A 179 -13.37 2.20 7.59
C CYS A 179 -13.49 3.47 8.42
N THR A 180 -12.43 3.79 9.14
CA THR A 180 -12.24 5.10 9.76
C THR A 180 -11.14 5.83 9.03
N ILE A 181 -11.45 7.01 8.47
CA ILE A 181 -10.51 7.79 7.67
C ILE A 181 -10.36 9.18 8.29
N GLU A 182 -9.13 9.61 8.47
CA GLU A 182 -8.77 10.94 8.88
C GLU A 182 -7.98 11.58 7.73
N SER A 183 -8.62 12.53 7.01
CA SER A 183 -7.96 13.13 5.85
C SER A 183 -8.43 14.55 5.62
N GLU A 184 -7.52 15.49 5.78
CA GLU A 184 -7.72 16.85 5.34
C GLU A 184 -7.70 16.90 3.81
N GLN A 185 -8.67 17.62 3.21
CA GLN A 185 -8.87 17.76 1.77
C GLN A 185 -8.81 16.41 1.03
N GLY A 186 -9.45 15.41 1.64
CA GLY A 186 -9.50 14.06 1.08
C GLY A 186 -10.54 13.91 0.00
N PHE A 187 -10.38 12.86 -0.81
CA PHE A 187 -11.35 12.40 -1.80
C PHE A 187 -11.61 13.40 -2.95
N CYS A 188 -10.57 14.14 -3.36
CA CYS A 188 -10.68 15.11 -4.45
C CYS A 188 -10.41 14.48 -5.82
N TYR A 189 -11.14 14.95 -6.83
CA TYR A 189 -11.03 14.49 -8.23
C TYR A 189 -11.25 12.98 -8.42
N MET A 190 -12.06 12.38 -7.55
CA MET A 190 -12.35 10.94 -7.61
C MET A 190 -13.54 10.64 -8.52
N GLU A 191 -13.43 9.56 -9.26
CA GLU A 191 -14.51 9.03 -10.07
C GLU A 191 -15.06 7.75 -9.41
N ASN A 192 -16.36 7.75 -9.07
CA ASN A 192 -17.06 6.60 -8.49
C ASN A 192 -16.49 6.15 -7.12
N LEU A 193 -16.52 7.06 -6.14
CA LEU A 193 -16.22 6.75 -4.74
C LEU A 193 -17.47 6.20 -4.05
N VAL A 194 -17.35 5.04 -3.41
CA VAL A 194 -18.41 4.42 -2.59
C VAL A 194 -17.91 4.26 -1.16
N MET A 195 -18.71 4.70 -0.18
CA MET A 195 -18.44 4.45 1.24
C MET A 195 -19.68 3.83 1.91
N LYS A 196 -19.47 2.82 2.76
CA LYS A 196 -20.51 2.19 3.59
C LYS A 196 -20.00 1.99 5.00
N ASP A 197 -20.83 2.39 5.97
CA ASP A 197 -20.52 2.27 7.39
C ASP A 197 -19.16 2.88 7.78
N CYS A 198 -18.78 3.97 7.12
CA CYS A 198 -17.50 4.64 7.35
C CYS A 198 -17.62 5.78 8.37
N LYS A 199 -16.48 6.14 8.98
CA LYS A 199 -16.35 7.34 9.79
C LYS A 199 -15.25 8.23 9.20
N LEU A 200 -15.56 9.52 9.05
CA LEU A 200 -14.58 10.53 8.70
C LEU A 200 -14.22 11.36 9.94
N LEU A 201 -12.94 11.53 10.20
CA LEU A 201 -12.41 12.32 11.31
C LEU A 201 -11.61 13.48 10.74
N ASN A 202 -11.76 14.68 11.33
CA ASN A 202 -10.99 15.86 10.95
C ASN A 202 -10.94 16.06 9.41
N THR A 203 -12.10 15.89 8.75
CA THR A 203 -12.17 15.92 7.29
C THR A 203 -12.85 17.21 6.84
N ASN A 204 -12.09 18.08 6.23
CA ASN A 204 -12.55 19.31 5.60
C ASN A 204 -12.36 19.28 4.08
N LEU A 205 -13.04 20.17 3.36
CA LEU A 205 -12.98 20.33 1.90
C LEU A 205 -13.13 19.01 1.14
N ALA A 206 -13.92 18.09 1.69
CA ALA A 206 -14.06 16.74 1.18
C ALA A 206 -14.81 16.71 -0.17
N PHE A 207 -14.46 15.73 -0.99
CA PHE A 207 -15.14 15.36 -2.23
C PHE A 207 -15.07 16.39 -3.37
N GLU A 208 -14.11 17.30 -3.32
CA GLU A 208 -13.97 18.33 -4.34
C GLU A 208 -13.82 17.71 -5.73
N TYR A 209 -14.66 18.14 -6.66
CA TYR A 209 -14.75 17.64 -8.04
C TYR A 209 -14.82 16.11 -8.17
N SER A 210 -15.61 15.48 -7.28
CA SER A 210 -15.74 14.01 -7.22
C SER A 210 -17.16 13.54 -7.44
N THR A 211 -17.30 12.30 -7.93
CA THR A 211 -18.57 11.58 -7.98
C THR A 211 -18.63 10.55 -6.85
N VAL A 212 -19.69 10.61 -6.02
CA VAL A 212 -19.72 9.88 -4.74
C VAL A 212 -21.08 9.24 -4.44
N ASP A 213 -21.07 8.07 -3.82
CA ASP A 213 -22.21 7.47 -3.14
C ASP A 213 -21.75 6.99 -1.75
N VAL A 214 -21.95 7.85 -0.73
CA VAL A 214 -21.29 7.65 0.57
C VAL A 214 -22.28 7.69 1.72
N GLU A 215 -22.14 6.73 2.64
CA GLU A 215 -22.83 6.62 3.92
C GLU A 215 -21.81 6.67 5.05
N ILE A 216 -21.85 7.75 5.85
CA ILE A 216 -20.85 8.13 6.83
C ILE A 216 -21.53 8.27 8.20
N ASN A 217 -21.06 7.49 9.17
CA ASN A 217 -21.57 7.46 10.55
C ASN A 217 -20.74 8.40 11.44
N SER A 218 -20.59 9.64 11.01
CA SER A 218 -19.89 10.71 11.72
C SER A 218 -20.24 12.08 11.12
N ASN A 219 -19.75 13.15 11.75
CA ASN A 219 -19.79 14.48 11.16
C ASN A 219 -18.72 14.65 10.08
N ILE A 220 -18.97 15.56 9.15
CA ILE A 220 -17.99 16.04 8.15
C ILE A 220 -17.82 17.56 8.40
N ASP A 221 -16.58 18.04 8.48
CA ASP A 221 -16.31 19.45 8.75
C ASP A 221 -16.72 20.33 7.58
N SER A 222 -16.34 19.98 6.36
CA SER A 222 -16.85 20.64 5.17
C SER A 222 -16.80 19.75 3.92
N VAL A 223 -17.76 19.99 3.04
CA VAL A 223 -17.83 19.40 1.69
C VAL A 223 -17.67 20.52 0.68
N LYS A 224 -16.82 20.32 -0.34
CA LYS A 224 -16.56 21.34 -1.35
C LYS A 224 -16.82 20.81 -2.76
N ASN A 225 -17.59 21.55 -3.55
CA ASN A 225 -17.82 21.36 -4.99
C ASN A 225 -17.98 19.89 -5.46
N PRO A 226 -18.79 19.02 -4.82
CA PRO A 226 -19.02 17.67 -5.33
C PRO A 226 -19.74 17.74 -6.68
N ILE A 227 -19.34 16.90 -7.64
CA ILE A 227 -19.91 16.94 -9.00
C ILE A 227 -21.28 16.27 -9.03
N HIS A 228 -21.38 15.03 -8.51
CA HIS A 228 -22.60 14.24 -8.60
C HIS A 228 -22.61 13.13 -7.54
N GLY A 229 -23.80 12.76 -7.10
CA GLY A 229 -24.02 11.61 -6.26
C GLY A 229 -24.77 11.91 -4.97
N ARG A 230 -24.54 11.11 -3.94
CA ARG A 230 -25.25 11.15 -2.66
C ARG A 230 -24.26 11.14 -1.52
N ILE A 231 -24.46 12.05 -0.56
CA ILE A 231 -23.69 12.09 0.69
C ILE A 231 -24.70 11.98 1.85
N ILE A 232 -24.60 10.94 2.66
CA ILE A 232 -25.31 10.77 3.92
C ILE A 232 -24.28 10.81 5.03
N ALA A 233 -24.49 11.69 6.02
CA ALA A 233 -23.65 11.83 7.20
C ALA A 233 -24.52 12.18 8.41
N ASP A 234 -24.01 12.01 9.63
CA ASP A 234 -24.71 12.45 10.84
C ASP A 234 -24.93 13.96 10.81
N HIS A 235 -23.91 14.70 10.38
CA HIS A 235 -23.98 16.14 10.16
C HIS A 235 -22.89 16.60 9.18
N ILE A 236 -23.21 17.61 8.37
CA ILE A 236 -22.23 18.35 7.54
C ILE A 236 -22.21 19.78 8.03
N ASN A 237 -21.08 20.23 8.58
CA ASN A 237 -20.98 21.55 9.20
C ASN A 237 -21.04 22.67 8.15
N GLU A 238 -20.40 22.47 7.00
CA GLU A 238 -20.36 23.45 5.92
C GLU A 238 -20.40 22.80 4.55
N ILE A 239 -21.14 23.41 3.62
CA ILE A 239 -21.14 23.02 2.20
C ILE A 239 -20.70 24.23 1.38
N ILE A 240 -19.59 24.09 0.65
CA ILE A 240 -18.95 25.15 -0.09
C ILE A 240 -19.17 24.91 -1.59
N PHE A 241 -19.73 25.90 -2.26
CA PHE A 241 -19.78 25.95 -3.72
C PHE A 241 -19.03 27.22 -4.16
N ASP A 242 -17.95 27.07 -4.88
CA ASP A 242 -17.29 28.20 -5.53
C ASP A 242 -18.26 28.75 -6.61
N ASN A 243 -18.44 30.05 -6.65
CA ASN A 243 -19.19 30.67 -7.74
C ASN A 243 -18.36 30.49 -9.03
N ASP A 244 -18.94 29.82 -10.02
CA ASP A 244 -18.36 29.81 -11.37
C ASP A 244 -18.23 31.26 -11.84
N GLU A 245 -17.01 31.78 -11.96
CA GLU A 245 -16.71 33.06 -12.64
C GLU A 245 -16.66 32.84 -14.16
#